data_dbab418f60ccd3af0fb5133a8db0e311
#
_entry.id   dbab418f60ccd3af0fb5133a8db0e311
#
_cell.length_a   1.000
_cell.length_b   1.000
_cell.length_c   1.000
_cell.angle_alpha   90.00
_cell.angle_beta   90.00
_cell.angle_gamma   90.00
#
_symmetry.space_group_name_H-M   'P 1'
#
loop_
_entity.id
_entity.type
_entity.pdbx_description
1 polymer ?
#
loop_
_entity_poly.entity_id
_entity_poly.type
_entity_poly.pdbx_seq_one_letter_code
_entity_poly.pdbx_strand_id
1 'polypeptide(L)'
;PVDERTLEYLRLTGREDAAVAGVEAYAKAQGLWCGEGAEEKSYTAVLELNLDGVVPALAGPKRPQDRVDLKDMKSHFVESLTHELGHHGHGLTEDDLSKSAIVEMNGEMFDLNHGDVVIAAITSCTNTSNPGVMMAAGLLARKARQLGLKVKPWVRTSLAPGSRVVTEYYDCLLYTSPSPRD
;
A
#
# COMPACT_ATOMS: atom_id res chain seq x y z
N PRO A 1 3.05 -21.56 3.89
CA PRO A 1 4.33 -22.18 4.22
C PRO A 1 4.97 -21.48 5.41
N VAL A 2 5.76 -22.21 6.19
CA VAL A 2 6.51 -21.70 7.32
C VAL A 2 7.99 -21.91 7.04
N ASP A 3 8.80 -20.87 7.20
CA ASP A 3 10.23 -20.85 6.93
C ASP A 3 10.99 -20.03 7.98
N GLU A 4 12.27 -19.84 7.78
CA GLU A 4 13.14 -19.07 8.69
C GLU A 4 12.65 -17.61 8.83
N ARG A 5 12.14 -17.00 7.76
CA ARG A 5 11.60 -15.64 7.78
C ARG A 5 10.36 -15.52 8.67
N THR A 6 9.53 -16.56 8.68
CA THR A 6 8.40 -16.65 9.60
C THR A 6 8.87 -16.65 11.05
N LEU A 7 9.92 -17.42 11.36
CA LEU A 7 10.47 -17.47 12.72
C LEU A 7 11.13 -16.15 13.13
N GLU A 8 11.87 -15.51 12.21
CA GLU A 8 12.43 -14.17 12.45
C GLU A 8 11.32 -13.14 12.77
N TYR A 9 10.24 -13.14 12.00
CA TYR A 9 9.09 -12.26 12.24
C TYR A 9 8.43 -12.51 13.60
N LEU A 10 8.26 -13.76 14.00
CA LEU A 10 7.68 -14.11 15.30
C LEU A 10 8.56 -13.60 16.46
N ARG A 11 9.89 -13.70 16.36
CA ARG A 11 10.82 -13.14 17.35
C ARG A 11 10.73 -11.59 17.36
N LEU A 12 10.78 -10.97 16.19
CA LEU A 12 10.70 -9.52 16.05
C LEU A 12 9.42 -8.94 16.66
N THR A 13 8.32 -9.68 16.57
CA THR A 13 7.02 -9.29 17.12
C THR A 13 6.80 -9.75 18.57
N GLY A 14 7.86 -10.17 19.28
CA GLY A 14 7.87 -10.38 20.72
C GLY A 14 7.35 -11.76 21.16
N ARG A 15 7.40 -12.78 20.30
CA ARG A 15 7.13 -14.15 20.72
C ARG A 15 8.35 -14.71 21.45
N GLU A 16 8.10 -15.44 22.54
CA GLU A 16 9.14 -16.10 23.31
C GLU A 16 9.81 -17.23 22.50
N ASP A 17 11.10 -17.46 22.71
CA ASP A 17 11.87 -18.44 21.96
C ASP A 17 11.28 -19.87 22.06
N ALA A 18 10.71 -20.23 23.19
CA ALA A 18 10.05 -21.53 23.36
C ALA A 18 8.81 -21.67 22.43
N ALA A 19 8.04 -20.60 22.25
CA ALA A 19 6.89 -20.61 21.35
C ALA A 19 7.35 -20.68 19.87
N VAL A 20 8.41 -19.95 19.53
CA VAL A 20 8.99 -19.99 18.17
C VAL A 20 9.55 -21.37 17.84
N ALA A 21 10.28 -21.98 18.77
CA ALA A 21 10.77 -23.37 18.63
C ALA A 21 9.62 -24.37 18.46
N GLY A 22 8.52 -24.17 19.18
CA GLY A 22 7.31 -24.97 19.04
C GLY A 22 6.68 -24.86 17.65
N VAL A 23 6.60 -23.64 17.08
CA VAL A 23 6.12 -23.42 15.72
C VAL A 23 7.00 -24.12 14.69
N GLU A 24 8.31 -24.02 14.83
CA GLU A 24 9.26 -24.70 13.93
C GLU A 24 9.10 -26.23 13.99
N ALA A 25 9.13 -26.80 15.19
CA ALA A 25 9.00 -28.25 15.39
C ALA A 25 7.65 -28.76 14.84
N TYR A 26 6.56 -28.06 15.11
CA TYR A 26 5.24 -28.41 14.61
C TYR A 26 5.17 -28.34 13.09
N ALA A 27 5.68 -27.25 12.50
CA ALA A 27 5.67 -27.08 11.04
C ALA A 27 6.48 -28.19 10.33
N LYS A 28 7.62 -28.56 10.87
CA LYS A 28 8.44 -29.70 10.35
C LYS A 28 7.68 -31.02 10.48
N ALA A 29 7.11 -31.31 11.64
CA ALA A 29 6.37 -32.57 11.90
C ALA A 29 5.11 -32.70 11.02
N GLN A 30 4.47 -31.60 10.66
CA GLN A 30 3.27 -31.56 9.81
C GLN A 30 3.56 -31.40 8.31
N GLY A 31 4.83 -31.38 7.89
CA GLY A 31 5.19 -31.15 6.48
C GLY A 31 4.81 -29.75 5.97
N LEU A 32 4.64 -28.76 6.85
CA LEU A 32 4.33 -27.37 6.52
C LEU A 32 5.59 -26.50 6.34
N TRP A 33 6.75 -27.05 6.71
CA TRP A 33 8.02 -26.37 6.59
C TRP A 33 8.43 -26.20 5.13
N CYS A 34 8.89 -25.01 4.75
CA CYS A 34 9.35 -24.66 3.40
C CYS A 34 10.73 -23.99 3.40
N GLY A 35 11.45 -24.02 4.54
CA GLY A 35 12.81 -23.54 4.67
C GLY A 35 13.86 -24.58 4.27
N GLU A 36 15.10 -24.37 4.70
CA GLU A 36 16.19 -25.28 4.43
C GLU A 36 15.86 -26.71 4.92
N GLY A 37 16.16 -27.71 4.09
CA GLY A 37 15.87 -29.11 4.38
C GLY A 37 14.40 -29.52 4.22
N ALA A 38 13.55 -28.69 3.64
CA ALA A 38 12.17 -29.04 3.33
C ALA A 38 12.11 -30.14 2.26
N GLU A 39 11.17 -31.07 2.43
CA GLU A 39 10.88 -32.08 1.42
C GLU A 39 10.21 -31.43 0.19
N GLU A 40 10.59 -31.89 -1.01
CA GLU A 40 9.96 -31.48 -2.25
C GLU A 40 8.50 -31.95 -2.27
N LYS A 41 7.59 -31.02 -2.55
CA LYS A 41 6.14 -31.28 -2.56
C LYS A 41 5.63 -31.47 -3.96
N SER A 42 4.76 -32.45 -4.14
CA SER A 42 4.05 -32.66 -5.40
C SER A 42 2.74 -31.85 -5.38
N TYR A 43 2.55 -31.04 -6.42
CA TYR A 43 1.36 -30.22 -6.60
C TYR A 43 0.59 -30.62 -7.86
N THR A 44 -0.74 -30.48 -7.83
CA THR A 44 -1.59 -30.72 -9.00
C THR A 44 -1.30 -29.75 -10.14
N ALA A 45 -0.94 -28.52 -9.82
CA ALA A 45 -0.54 -27.48 -10.76
C ALA A 45 0.47 -26.54 -10.12
N VAL A 46 1.42 -26.05 -10.91
CA VAL A 46 2.44 -25.09 -10.50
C VAL A 46 2.31 -23.85 -11.36
N LEU A 47 2.31 -22.68 -10.73
CA LEU A 47 2.40 -21.38 -11.38
C LEU A 47 3.75 -20.76 -11.04
N GLU A 48 4.46 -20.31 -12.05
CA GLU A 48 5.75 -19.65 -11.90
C GLU A 48 5.59 -18.14 -12.12
N LEU A 49 6.14 -17.34 -11.22
CA LEU A 49 6.22 -15.89 -11.34
C LEU A 49 7.67 -15.43 -11.16
N ASN A 50 8.23 -14.84 -12.21
CA ASN A 50 9.52 -14.18 -12.10
C ASN A 50 9.36 -12.80 -11.44
N LEU A 51 9.90 -12.65 -10.22
CA LEU A 51 9.81 -11.40 -9.46
C LEU A 51 10.59 -10.25 -10.11
N ASP A 52 11.60 -10.51 -10.97
CA ASP A 52 12.33 -9.47 -11.68
C ASP A 52 11.42 -8.69 -12.67
N GLY A 53 10.34 -9.31 -13.10
CA GLY A 53 9.32 -8.66 -13.93
C GLY A 53 8.30 -7.82 -13.16
N VAL A 54 8.33 -7.82 -11.83
CA VAL A 54 7.39 -7.05 -11.01
C VAL A 54 7.87 -5.62 -10.89
N VAL A 55 7.13 -4.70 -11.49
CA VAL A 55 7.41 -3.26 -11.48
C VAL A 55 6.44 -2.51 -10.56
N PRO A 56 6.78 -1.29 -10.10
CA PRO A 56 5.84 -0.46 -9.35
C PRO A 56 4.53 -0.28 -10.12
N ALA A 57 3.42 -0.53 -9.44
CA ALA A 57 2.10 -0.51 -10.04
C ALA A 57 1.05 0.03 -9.07
N LEU A 58 -0.02 0.55 -9.64
CA LEU A 58 -1.23 0.94 -8.94
C LEU A 58 -2.41 0.11 -9.47
N ALA A 59 -3.57 0.26 -8.86
CA ALA A 59 -4.80 -0.36 -9.33
C ALA A 59 -5.87 0.71 -9.55
N GLY A 60 -6.69 0.54 -10.55
CA GLY A 60 -7.80 1.43 -10.84
C GLY A 60 -8.09 1.59 -12.33
N PRO A 61 -9.02 2.49 -12.66
CA PRO A 61 -9.61 3.53 -11.81
C PRO A 61 -10.62 3.03 -10.75
N LYS A 62 -11.24 1.86 -10.95
CA LYS A 62 -12.40 1.48 -10.14
C LYS A 62 -12.24 0.16 -9.37
N ARG A 63 -11.39 -0.76 -9.83
CA ARG A 63 -11.27 -2.11 -9.25
C ARG A 63 -9.84 -2.42 -8.84
N PRO A 64 -9.62 -3.15 -7.72
CA PRO A 64 -8.27 -3.46 -7.23
C PRO A 64 -7.51 -4.43 -8.16
N GLN A 65 -8.20 -5.22 -8.98
CA GLN A 65 -7.56 -6.12 -9.96
C GLN A 65 -7.14 -5.45 -11.26
N ASP A 66 -7.56 -4.21 -11.52
CA ASP A 66 -7.19 -3.45 -12.70
C ASP A 66 -5.81 -2.82 -12.48
N ARG A 67 -4.77 -3.65 -12.63
CA ARG A 67 -3.39 -3.25 -12.41
C ARG A 67 -2.87 -2.37 -13.55
N VAL A 68 -2.23 -1.27 -13.20
CA VAL A 68 -1.59 -0.34 -14.12
C VAL A 68 -0.17 -0.07 -13.65
N ASP A 69 0.82 -0.20 -14.54
CA ASP A 69 2.19 0.15 -14.22
C ASP A 69 2.30 1.64 -13.90
N LEU A 70 3.06 1.99 -12.87
CA LEU A 70 3.17 3.38 -12.41
C LEU A 70 3.62 4.34 -13.51
N LYS A 71 4.50 3.90 -14.41
CA LYS A 71 4.97 4.69 -15.56
C LYS A 71 3.87 5.04 -16.55
N ASP A 72 2.85 4.19 -16.66
CA ASP A 72 1.75 4.33 -17.62
C ASP A 72 0.49 4.96 -17.00
N MET A 73 0.53 5.24 -15.69
CA MET A 73 -0.64 5.71 -14.94
C MET A 73 -1.26 6.98 -15.54
N LYS A 74 -0.43 7.94 -15.97
CA LYS A 74 -0.93 9.21 -16.53
C LYS A 74 -1.68 8.99 -17.84
N SER A 75 -1.09 8.28 -18.79
CA SER A 75 -1.73 7.98 -20.08
C SER A 75 -2.99 7.15 -19.91
N HIS A 76 -2.90 6.08 -19.10
CA HIS A 76 -4.04 5.24 -18.79
C HIS A 76 -5.20 6.00 -18.15
N PHE A 77 -4.91 6.92 -17.21
CA PHE A 77 -5.95 7.74 -16.61
C PHE A 77 -6.62 8.66 -17.63
N VAL A 78 -5.83 9.38 -18.45
CA VAL A 78 -6.36 10.29 -19.49
C VAL A 78 -7.24 9.53 -20.48
N GLU A 79 -6.79 8.38 -20.96
CA GLU A 79 -7.57 7.51 -21.86
C GLU A 79 -8.87 7.03 -21.21
N SER A 80 -8.83 6.68 -19.93
CA SER A 80 -10.01 6.21 -19.20
C SER A 80 -11.12 7.27 -19.07
N LEU A 81 -10.80 8.54 -19.16
CA LEU A 81 -11.80 9.61 -19.07
C LEU A 81 -12.85 9.52 -20.18
N THR A 82 -12.43 9.24 -21.41
CA THR A 82 -13.33 9.20 -22.60
C THR A 82 -13.79 7.79 -22.94
N HIS A 83 -13.19 6.74 -22.38
CA HIS A 83 -13.69 5.37 -22.57
C HIS A 83 -15.14 5.26 -22.11
N GLU A 84 -15.90 4.35 -22.76
CA GLU A 84 -17.29 4.07 -22.41
C GLU A 84 -17.46 3.86 -20.89
N LEU A 85 -18.55 4.43 -20.37
CA LEU A 85 -18.86 4.34 -18.95
C LEU A 85 -18.94 2.87 -18.48
N GLY A 86 -18.06 2.49 -17.58
CA GLY A 86 -17.97 1.10 -17.11
C GLY A 86 -16.83 0.91 -16.11
N HIS A 87 -16.27 -0.30 -16.07
CA HIS A 87 -15.19 -0.59 -15.14
C HIS A 87 -13.87 0.11 -15.50
N HIS A 88 -13.64 0.36 -16.79
CA HIS A 88 -12.39 0.92 -17.31
C HIS A 88 -12.53 2.36 -17.84
N GLY A 89 -13.73 2.95 -17.76
CA GLY A 89 -13.97 4.26 -18.33
C GLY A 89 -14.94 5.13 -17.53
N HIS A 90 -14.87 6.43 -17.79
CA HIS A 90 -15.68 7.45 -17.15
C HIS A 90 -16.78 8.01 -18.05
N GLY A 91 -16.73 7.75 -19.35
CA GLY A 91 -17.75 8.14 -20.31
C GLY A 91 -17.84 9.65 -20.53
N LEU A 92 -16.75 10.39 -20.34
CA LEU A 92 -16.71 11.83 -20.58
C LEU A 92 -16.61 12.12 -22.08
N THR A 93 -17.15 13.26 -22.51
CA THR A 93 -16.94 13.78 -23.83
C THR A 93 -15.65 14.61 -23.88
N GLU A 94 -15.13 14.87 -25.08
CA GLU A 94 -13.95 15.74 -25.25
C GLU A 94 -14.17 17.15 -24.64
N ASP A 95 -15.40 17.66 -24.71
CA ASP A 95 -15.76 18.96 -24.14
C ASP A 95 -15.72 18.94 -22.59
N ASP A 96 -15.91 17.78 -21.99
CA ASP A 96 -15.86 17.62 -20.52
C ASP A 96 -14.43 17.63 -19.98
N LEU A 97 -13.44 17.27 -20.79
CA LEU A 97 -12.05 17.12 -20.32
C LEU A 97 -11.44 18.41 -19.76
N SER A 98 -11.89 19.55 -20.26
CA SER A 98 -11.43 20.87 -19.81
C SER A 98 -12.19 21.43 -18.60
N LYS A 99 -13.24 20.73 -18.13
CA LYS A 99 -14.04 21.22 -17.00
C LYS A 99 -13.29 21.08 -15.69
N SER A 100 -13.41 22.10 -14.85
CA SER A 100 -12.96 22.12 -13.48
C SER A 100 -14.10 22.47 -12.53
N ALA A 101 -13.94 22.19 -11.26
CA ALA A 101 -14.85 22.58 -10.19
C ALA A 101 -14.14 23.52 -9.21
N ILE A 102 -14.75 24.67 -8.94
CA ILE A 102 -14.23 25.60 -7.94
C ILE A 102 -14.70 25.13 -6.56
N VAL A 103 -13.74 24.95 -5.65
CA VAL A 103 -14.00 24.53 -4.27
C VAL A 103 -13.41 25.56 -3.32
N GLU A 104 -14.18 25.97 -2.31
CA GLU A 104 -13.73 26.81 -1.22
C GLU A 104 -13.37 25.95 -0.01
N MET A 105 -12.15 26.11 0.50
CA MET A 105 -11.69 25.49 1.72
C MET A 105 -10.88 26.49 2.57
N ASN A 106 -11.25 26.64 3.83
CA ASN A 106 -10.58 27.54 4.76
C ASN A 106 -10.46 29.00 4.27
N GLY A 107 -11.41 29.46 3.45
CA GLY A 107 -11.42 30.80 2.88
C GLY A 107 -10.55 31.00 1.63
N GLU A 108 -9.98 29.92 1.12
CA GLU A 108 -9.22 29.91 -0.13
C GLU A 108 -10.01 29.16 -1.22
N MET A 109 -9.93 29.66 -2.44
CA MET A 109 -10.58 29.05 -3.60
C MET A 109 -9.59 28.23 -4.40
N PHE A 110 -9.99 27.03 -4.81
CA PHE A 110 -9.17 26.11 -5.58
C PHE A 110 -9.94 25.58 -6.79
N ASP A 111 -9.25 25.43 -7.91
CA ASP A 111 -9.75 24.69 -9.07
C ASP A 111 -9.38 23.22 -8.94
N LEU A 112 -10.39 22.34 -8.87
CA LEU A 112 -10.21 20.90 -8.98
C LEU A 112 -10.41 20.44 -10.41
N ASN A 113 -9.42 19.72 -10.93
CA ASN A 113 -9.41 19.19 -12.28
C ASN A 113 -9.55 17.66 -12.28
N HIS A 114 -9.86 17.10 -13.45
CA HIS A 114 -9.82 15.64 -13.60
C HIS A 114 -8.42 15.10 -13.26
N GLY A 115 -8.38 14.09 -12.40
CA GLY A 115 -7.13 13.48 -11.93
C GLY A 115 -6.54 14.08 -10.65
N ASP A 116 -7.11 15.15 -10.11
CA ASP A 116 -6.68 15.65 -8.81
C ASP A 116 -7.00 14.64 -7.70
N VAL A 117 -5.99 14.34 -6.90
CA VAL A 117 -6.14 13.48 -5.73
C VAL A 117 -6.83 14.27 -4.62
N VAL A 118 -7.97 13.79 -4.15
CA VAL A 118 -8.74 14.41 -3.06
C VAL A 118 -8.69 13.61 -1.75
N ILE A 119 -8.33 12.33 -1.82
CA ILE A 119 -8.14 11.46 -0.66
C ILE A 119 -6.85 10.67 -0.85
N ALA A 120 -6.00 10.67 0.18
CA ALA A 120 -4.83 9.83 0.28
C ALA A 120 -4.84 9.12 1.63
N ALA A 121 -5.06 7.81 1.63
CA ALA A 121 -5.23 7.03 2.84
C ALA A 121 -4.38 5.76 2.84
N ILE A 122 -3.82 5.41 4.00
CA ILE A 122 -3.26 4.09 4.28
C ILE A 122 -4.19 3.42 5.28
N THR A 123 -4.82 2.33 4.87
CA THR A 123 -5.80 1.62 5.69
C THR A 123 -5.84 0.14 5.36
N SER A 124 -6.10 -0.70 6.37
CA SER A 124 -6.45 -2.14 6.22
C SER A 124 -5.50 -2.93 5.32
N CYS A 125 -4.22 -2.56 5.30
CA CYS A 125 -3.22 -3.10 4.38
C CYS A 125 -2.34 -4.14 5.08
N THR A 126 -2.13 -5.31 4.46
CA THR A 126 -1.23 -6.35 4.97
C THR A 126 0.22 -5.85 5.08
N ASN A 127 0.67 -5.01 4.15
CA ASN A 127 2.02 -4.44 4.16
C ASN A 127 2.29 -3.56 5.40
N THR A 128 1.25 -2.96 6.00
CA THR A 128 1.42 -2.16 7.23
C THR A 128 1.81 -3.00 8.43
N SER A 129 1.66 -4.32 8.38
CA SER A 129 2.15 -5.24 9.41
C SER A 129 3.68 -5.44 9.36
N ASN A 130 4.34 -4.97 8.30
CA ASN A 130 5.80 -5.02 8.20
C ASN A 130 6.40 -3.72 8.76
N PRO A 131 7.10 -3.76 9.92
CA PRO A 131 7.66 -2.58 10.56
C PRO A 131 8.70 -1.86 9.70
N GLY A 132 9.48 -2.61 8.90
CA GLY A 132 10.47 -2.03 7.99
C GLY A 132 9.84 -1.17 6.91
N VAL A 133 8.74 -1.62 6.33
CA VAL A 133 8.00 -0.85 5.30
C VAL A 133 7.38 0.40 5.91
N MET A 134 6.81 0.30 7.12
CA MET A 134 6.23 1.47 7.82
C MET A 134 7.31 2.47 8.23
N MET A 135 8.46 1.99 8.69
CA MET A 135 9.62 2.85 8.97
C MET A 135 10.07 3.61 7.71
N ALA A 136 10.19 2.92 6.59
CA ALA A 136 10.58 3.53 5.31
C ALA A 136 9.57 4.60 4.87
N ALA A 137 8.26 4.34 5.01
CA ALA A 137 7.22 5.31 4.71
C ALA A 137 7.31 6.57 5.61
N GLY A 138 7.53 6.39 6.91
CA GLY A 138 7.72 7.49 7.85
C GLY A 138 8.97 8.33 7.55
N LEU A 139 10.09 7.68 7.21
CA LEU A 139 11.32 8.34 6.82
C LEU A 139 11.16 9.13 5.52
N LEU A 140 10.42 8.58 4.55
CA LEU A 140 10.10 9.26 3.29
C LEU A 140 9.27 10.52 3.54
N ALA A 141 8.21 10.41 4.35
CA ALA A 141 7.35 11.54 4.70
C ALA A 141 8.15 12.65 5.41
N ARG A 142 9.01 12.28 6.36
CA ARG A 142 9.91 13.23 7.06
C ARG A 142 10.84 13.94 6.08
N LYS A 143 11.47 13.21 5.16
CA LYS A 143 12.36 13.79 4.16
C LYS A 143 11.62 14.71 3.19
N ALA A 144 10.43 14.32 2.74
CA ALA A 144 9.58 15.16 1.90
C ALA A 144 9.26 16.49 2.58
N ARG A 145 8.88 16.47 3.87
CA ARG A 145 8.64 17.69 4.65
C ARG A 145 9.90 18.56 4.80
N GLN A 146 11.07 17.96 5.07
CA GLN A 146 12.33 18.68 5.15
C GLN A 146 12.68 19.40 3.84
N LEU A 147 12.26 18.84 2.70
CA LEU A 147 12.38 19.44 1.37
C LEU A 147 11.29 20.48 1.06
N GLY A 148 10.42 20.79 2.02
CA GLY A 148 9.36 21.79 1.86
C GLY A 148 8.12 21.30 1.09
N LEU A 149 8.03 20.00 0.81
CA LEU A 149 6.83 19.44 0.17
C LEU A 149 5.65 19.46 1.14
N LYS A 150 4.50 19.89 0.63
CA LYS A 150 3.25 19.96 1.38
C LYS A 150 2.15 19.23 0.61
N VAL A 151 1.22 18.68 1.36
CA VAL A 151 -0.03 18.14 0.80
C VAL A 151 -0.85 19.31 0.26
N LYS A 152 -1.50 19.11 -0.87
CA LYS A 152 -2.42 20.13 -1.42
C LYS A 152 -3.59 20.37 -0.45
N PRO A 153 -4.10 21.60 -0.33
CA PRO A 153 -5.12 21.94 0.68
C PRO A 153 -6.40 21.11 0.59
N TRP A 154 -6.79 20.72 -0.61
CA TRP A 154 -7.98 19.90 -0.87
C TRP A 154 -7.78 18.40 -0.65
N VAL A 155 -6.56 17.92 -0.37
CA VAL A 155 -6.30 16.49 -0.16
C VAL A 155 -6.56 16.12 1.30
N ARG A 156 -7.53 15.26 1.53
CA ARG A 156 -7.75 14.64 2.84
C ARG A 156 -6.84 13.45 3.01
N THR A 157 -5.94 13.52 3.99
CA THR A 157 -5.06 12.41 4.35
C THR A 157 -5.61 11.62 5.54
N SER A 158 -5.39 10.32 5.55
CA SER A 158 -5.82 9.44 6.63
C SER A 158 -4.83 8.29 6.81
N LEU A 159 -4.61 7.92 8.08
CA LEU A 159 -3.81 6.77 8.47
C LEU A 159 -4.61 5.97 9.50
N ALA A 160 -5.10 4.80 9.09
CA ALA A 160 -5.91 3.93 9.93
C ALA A 160 -5.20 2.59 10.13
N PRO A 161 -4.88 2.19 11.38
CA PRO A 161 -4.22 0.92 11.64
C PRO A 161 -5.12 -0.26 11.29
N GLY A 162 -4.57 -1.25 10.58
CA GLY A 162 -5.26 -2.49 10.24
C GLY A 162 -5.27 -3.51 11.38
N SER A 163 -4.45 -3.32 12.42
CA SER A 163 -4.33 -4.19 13.58
C SER A 163 -3.73 -3.44 14.77
N ARG A 164 -3.83 -4.06 15.96
CA ARG A 164 -3.22 -3.50 17.18
C ARG A 164 -1.70 -3.34 17.05
N VAL A 165 -1.03 -4.29 16.40
CA VAL A 165 0.42 -4.20 16.15
C VAL A 165 0.78 -2.96 15.35
N VAL A 166 -0.02 -2.64 14.33
CA VAL A 166 0.17 -1.42 13.52
C VAL A 166 -0.07 -0.16 14.34
N THR A 167 -1.02 -0.18 15.29
CA THR A 167 -1.21 0.95 16.22
C THR A 167 0.05 1.20 17.05
N GLU A 168 0.66 0.14 17.57
CA GLU A 168 1.91 0.25 18.34
C GLU A 168 3.07 0.79 17.46
N TYR A 169 3.14 0.40 16.19
CA TYR A 169 4.11 1.00 15.25
C TYR A 169 3.85 2.49 15.03
N TYR A 170 2.60 2.90 14.93
CA TYR A 170 2.25 4.32 14.77
C TYR A 170 2.63 5.13 16.00
N ASP A 171 2.40 4.61 17.19
CA ASP A 171 2.79 5.26 18.43
C ASP A 171 4.31 5.47 18.51
N CYS A 172 5.10 4.48 18.06
CA CYS A 172 6.55 4.58 17.98
C CYS A 172 7.04 5.53 16.89
N LEU A 173 6.34 5.60 15.73
CA LEU A 173 6.75 6.38 14.56
C LEU A 173 6.20 7.80 14.59
N LEU A 174 5.01 8.01 15.15
CA LEU A 174 4.34 9.31 15.18
C LEU A 174 4.94 10.29 16.18
N TYR A 175 5.67 9.83 17.18
CA TYR A 175 6.52 10.72 18.01
C TYR A 175 7.60 11.44 17.19
N THR A 176 7.86 11.01 15.95
CA THR A 176 8.82 11.61 15.04
C THR A 176 8.18 12.24 13.80
N SER A 177 6.88 12.08 13.60
CA SER A 177 6.13 12.67 12.48
C SER A 177 5.11 13.66 13.02
N PRO A 178 5.06 14.90 12.49
CA PRO A 178 4.04 15.86 12.90
C PRO A 178 2.67 15.32 12.51
N SER A 179 1.71 15.56 13.41
CA SER A 179 0.30 15.25 13.20
C SER A 179 -0.19 15.86 11.87
N PRO A 180 -1.02 15.15 11.10
CA PRO A 180 -1.69 15.74 9.95
C PRO A 180 -2.65 16.90 10.28
N ARG A 181 -2.78 17.24 11.57
CA ARG A 181 -3.66 18.30 12.07
C ARG A 181 -2.94 19.58 12.48
N ASP A 182 -1.60 19.60 12.39
CA ASP A 182 -0.78 20.78 12.75
C ASP A 182 -0.27 21.50 11.50
#